data_bcd2c46f30bfd7eadb5e1ae31d74d74a
#
_entry.id   bcd2c46f30bfd7eadb5e1ae31d74d74a
#
_cell.length_a   1.000
_cell.length_b   1.000
_cell.length_c   1.000
_cell.angle_alpha   90.00
_cell.angle_beta   90.00
_cell.angle_gamma   90.00
#
_symmetry.space_group_name_H-M   'P 1'
#
loop_
_entity.id
_entity.type
_entity.pdbx_description
1 polymer ?
#
loop_
_entity_poly.entity_id
_entity_poly.type
_entity_poly.pdbx_seq_one_letter_code
_entity_poly.pdbx_strand_id
1 'polypeptide(L)'
;MTMTGQASADTLDDQRRRVAAIVDELERLATEADSLGEKYSDTLAQKDAIEAEIEETEVKIFEYQKELAVMQANLVNSAKRSFVSGGSVGTLSSILGGSGSLTDAMKRAYLGSAAANIGASNTDAMQGLIDDITAEKAKLERQKKDLAATATTLASRLAASDRLLDQYEGLRAQSLRDLGNLLTEEERRRAEEAEALAKKDAEKFKASIKVAAPSPQAGIAIKAAISQLGIRYRWGASSPGVAFDCSGLTQWAWAKAGVSIPRVSRSQYSALLRVPISQAQPGDLLFSQTTFFHVGIYIGNGQMIHAPRTGDVVKISTVTWTRVLGVGRPK
;
A
#
# COMPACT_ATOMS: atom_id res chain seq x y z
N MET A 1 37.35 42.20 44.66
CA MET A 1 37.61 41.61 43.33
C MET A 1 36.36 40.90 42.89
N THR A 2 35.51 41.60 42.17
CA THR A 2 34.28 41.08 41.58
C THR A 2 34.59 40.59 40.20
N MET A 3 34.57 39.27 40.01
CA MET A 3 34.61 38.66 38.67
C MET A 3 33.20 38.80 38.03
N THR A 4 33.03 39.81 37.21
CA THR A 4 31.90 39.89 36.27
C THR A 4 32.16 38.86 35.16
N GLY A 5 31.42 37.73 35.25
CA GLY A 5 31.36 36.80 34.11
C GLY A 5 30.69 37.49 32.96
N GLN A 6 31.45 37.84 31.91
CA GLN A 6 30.93 38.19 30.59
C GLN A 6 30.26 36.94 30.03
N ALA A 7 28.95 36.89 30.08
CA ALA A 7 28.18 36.08 29.14
C ALA A 7 28.46 36.67 27.76
N SER A 8 29.26 35.98 26.94
CA SER A 8 29.46 36.35 25.54
C SER A 8 28.06 36.26 24.86
N ALA A 9 27.52 37.43 24.48
CA ALA A 9 26.35 37.48 23.65
C ALA A 9 26.71 36.71 22.36
N ASP A 10 25.93 35.66 22.05
CA ASP A 10 26.04 34.94 20.77
C ASP A 10 26.02 35.94 19.64
N THR A 11 26.99 35.85 18.73
CA THR A 11 26.98 36.68 17.54
C THR A 11 25.78 36.34 16.69
N LEU A 12 25.30 37.31 15.87
CA LEU A 12 24.18 37.07 14.95
C LEU A 12 24.46 35.85 14.03
N ASP A 13 25.72 35.62 13.67
CA ASP A 13 26.13 34.49 12.84
C ASP A 13 26.07 33.15 13.61
N ASP A 14 26.30 33.15 14.92
CA ASP A 14 26.10 31.96 15.76
C ASP A 14 24.62 31.62 15.89
N GLN A 15 23.78 32.63 16.05
CA GLN A 15 22.31 32.44 16.06
C GLN A 15 21.80 31.90 14.73
N ARG A 16 22.27 32.44 13.61
CA ARG A 16 21.91 31.94 12.26
C ARG A 16 22.36 30.49 12.03
N ARG A 17 23.55 30.12 12.46
CA ARG A 17 24.03 28.71 12.39
C ARG A 17 23.16 27.79 13.21
N ARG A 18 22.76 28.18 14.43
CA ARG A 18 21.84 27.41 15.27
C ARG A 18 20.47 27.24 14.59
N VAL A 19 19.91 28.30 14.03
CA VAL A 19 18.65 28.26 13.30
C VAL A 19 18.73 27.32 12.12
N ALA A 20 19.79 27.37 11.32
CA ALA A 20 19.99 26.47 10.20
C ALA A 20 20.03 25.00 10.64
N ALA A 21 20.74 24.68 11.71
CA ALA A 21 20.80 23.32 12.26
C ALA A 21 19.43 22.83 12.79
N ILE A 22 18.65 23.70 13.39
CA ILE A 22 17.30 23.39 13.86
C ILE A 22 16.37 23.12 12.67
N VAL A 23 16.43 23.92 11.63
CA VAL A 23 15.60 23.70 10.42
C VAL A 23 15.99 22.36 9.75
N ASP A 24 17.29 22.03 9.69
CA ASP A 24 17.76 20.74 9.19
C ASP A 24 17.17 19.56 10.01
N GLU A 25 17.14 19.69 11.34
CA GLU A 25 16.57 18.66 12.20
C GLU A 25 15.04 18.57 12.09
N LEU A 26 14.34 19.68 11.96
CA LEU A 26 12.90 19.70 11.69
C LEU A 26 12.59 19.04 10.34
N GLU A 27 13.35 19.32 9.28
CA GLU A 27 13.20 18.68 7.97
C GLU A 27 13.49 17.16 8.04
N ARG A 28 14.48 16.75 8.87
CA ARG A 28 14.79 15.34 9.10
C ARG A 28 13.64 14.61 9.78
N LEU A 29 13.11 15.17 10.88
CA LEU A 29 11.98 14.60 11.62
C LEU A 29 10.72 14.49 10.73
N ALA A 30 10.42 15.53 9.96
CA ALA A 30 9.32 15.53 9.02
C ALA A 30 9.49 14.45 7.93
N THR A 31 10.69 14.29 7.38
CA THR A 31 11.00 13.26 6.38
C THR A 31 10.84 11.84 6.95
N GLU A 32 11.21 11.64 8.20
CA GLU A 32 11.05 10.35 8.88
C GLU A 32 9.58 10.05 9.17
N ALA A 33 8.79 11.06 9.57
CA ALA A 33 7.33 10.94 9.71
C ALA A 33 6.66 10.60 8.38
N ASP A 34 7.04 11.27 7.27
CA ASP A 34 6.55 10.96 5.93
C ASP A 34 6.85 9.49 5.54
N SER A 35 8.06 9.00 5.85
CA SER A 35 8.45 7.60 5.62
C SER A 35 7.58 6.60 6.39
N LEU A 36 7.27 6.90 7.65
CA LEU A 36 6.36 6.07 8.45
C LEU A 36 4.94 6.13 7.93
N GLY A 37 4.49 7.29 7.47
CA GLY A 37 3.19 7.46 6.85
C GLY A 37 3.02 6.61 5.58
N GLU A 38 4.02 6.57 4.70
CA GLU A 38 4.01 5.67 3.53
C GLU A 38 3.93 4.20 3.95
N LYS A 39 4.73 3.79 4.96
CA LYS A 39 4.69 2.43 5.50
C LYS A 39 3.34 2.10 6.15
N TYR A 40 2.71 3.07 6.81
CA TYR A 40 1.37 2.93 7.37
C TYR A 40 0.34 2.70 6.25
N SER A 41 0.35 3.53 5.21
CA SER A 41 -0.56 3.40 4.08
C SER A 41 -0.40 2.07 3.34
N ASP A 42 0.83 1.58 3.18
CA ASP A 42 1.12 0.25 2.64
C ASP A 42 0.50 -0.87 3.49
N THR A 43 0.67 -0.76 4.81
CA THR A 43 0.14 -1.79 5.73
C THR A 43 -1.39 -1.75 5.74
N LEU A 44 -1.99 -0.58 5.60
CA LEU A 44 -3.44 -0.43 5.48
C LEU A 44 -3.95 -1.12 4.21
N ALA A 45 -3.30 -0.90 3.06
CA ALA A 45 -3.65 -1.57 1.81
C ALA A 45 -3.47 -3.10 1.88
N GLN A 46 -2.45 -3.60 2.59
CA GLN A 46 -2.27 -5.03 2.85
C GLN A 46 -3.40 -5.58 3.72
N LYS A 47 -3.80 -4.85 4.76
CA LYS A 47 -4.92 -5.21 5.62
C LYS A 47 -6.21 -5.36 4.81
N ASP A 48 -6.54 -4.37 3.98
CA ASP A 48 -7.74 -4.37 3.15
C ASP A 48 -7.74 -5.55 2.15
N ALA A 49 -6.56 -5.89 1.58
CA ALA A 49 -6.42 -7.04 0.70
C ALA A 49 -6.66 -8.38 1.43
N ILE A 50 -6.12 -8.54 2.65
CA ILE A 50 -6.34 -9.75 3.46
C ILE A 50 -7.82 -9.87 3.87
N GLU A 51 -8.48 -8.77 4.21
CA GLU A 51 -9.91 -8.75 4.53
C GLU A 51 -10.76 -9.20 3.32
N ALA A 52 -10.45 -8.74 2.11
CA ALA A 52 -11.12 -9.18 0.89
C ALA A 52 -10.88 -10.69 0.60
N GLU A 53 -9.65 -11.18 0.82
CA GLU A 53 -9.34 -12.62 0.68
C GLU A 53 -10.07 -13.48 1.71
N ILE A 54 -10.25 -12.99 2.94
CA ILE A 54 -11.04 -13.65 3.98
C ILE A 54 -12.49 -13.80 3.52
N GLU A 55 -13.09 -12.72 3.04
CA GLU A 55 -14.47 -12.74 2.53
C GLU A 55 -14.64 -13.76 1.39
N GLU A 56 -13.72 -13.77 0.42
CA GLU A 56 -13.74 -14.76 -0.66
C GLU A 56 -13.64 -16.20 -0.15
N THR A 57 -12.75 -16.43 0.84
CA THR A 57 -12.56 -17.77 1.43
C THR A 57 -13.80 -18.20 2.22
N GLU A 58 -14.44 -17.30 2.96
CA GLU A 58 -15.69 -17.57 3.68
C GLU A 58 -16.84 -17.93 2.73
N VAL A 59 -16.96 -17.21 1.61
CA VAL A 59 -17.94 -17.54 0.55
C VAL A 59 -17.70 -18.92 -0.02
N LYS A 60 -16.47 -19.30 -0.34
CA LYS A 60 -16.14 -20.66 -0.83
C LYS A 60 -16.50 -21.74 0.16
N ILE A 61 -16.18 -21.55 1.44
CA ILE A 61 -16.54 -22.48 2.50
C ILE A 61 -18.05 -22.67 2.54
N PHE A 62 -18.81 -21.57 2.46
CA PHE A 62 -20.26 -21.62 2.47
C PHE A 62 -20.83 -22.40 1.26
N GLU A 63 -20.33 -22.15 0.06
CA GLU A 63 -20.77 -22.85 -1.16
C GLU A 63 -20.46 -24.36 -1.07
N TYR A 64 -19.26 -24.75 -0.65
CA TYR A 64 -18.90 -26.15 -0.45
C TYR A 64 -19.78 -26.84 0.61
N GLN A 65 -20.08 -26.14 1.72
CA GLN A 65 -20.98 -26.67 2.75
C GLN A 65 -22.39 -26.89 2.23
N LYS A 66 -22.90 -25.97 1.40
CA LYS A 66 -24.20 -26.07 0.76
C LYS A 66 -24.26 -27.26 -0.21
N GLU A 67 -23.22 -27.42 -1.03
CA GLU A 67 -23.11 -28.56 -1.94
C GLU A 67 -23.05 -29.88 -1.18
N LEU A 68 -22.25 -29.96 -0.14
CA LEU A 68 -22.16 -31.15 0.74
C LEU A 68 -23.51 -31.47 1.34
N ALA A 69 -24.28 -30.48 1.82
CA ALA A 69 -25.61 -30.68 2.37
C ALA A 69 -26.61 -31.26 1.34
N VAL A 70 -26.55 -30.80 0.09
CA VAL A 70 -27.36 -31.33 -1.02
C VAL A 70 -26.99 -32.79 -1.31
N MET A 71 -25.70 -33.12 -1.37
CA MET A 71 -25.23 -34.47 -1.60
C MET A 71 -25.65 -35.44 -0.46
N GLN A 72 -25.56 -34.96 0.78
CA GLN A 72 -26.02 -35.71 1.96
C GLN A 72 -27.54 -36.00 1.90
N ALA A 73 -28.34 -34.99 1.56
CA ALA A 73 -29.79 -35.13 1.40
C ALA A 73 -30.15 -36.12 0.30
N ASN A 74 -29.43 -36.06 -0.83
CA ASN A 74 -29.63 -37.05 -1.93
C ASN A 74 -29.27 -38.48 -1.52
N LEU A 75 -28.21 -38.66 -0.76
CA LEU A 75 -27.81 -39.96 -0.23
C LEU A 75 -28.87 -40.53 0.71
N VAL A 76 -29.38 -39.70 1.64
CA VAL A 76 -30.47 -40.12 2.56
C VAL A 76 -31.73 -40.47 1.79
N ASN A 77 -32.11 -39.69 0.79
CA ASN A 77 -33.29 -39.98 -0.04
C ASN A 77 -33.11 -41.26 -0.87
N SER A 78 -31.90 -41.51 -1.37
CA SER A 78 -31.59 -42.76 -2.09
C SER A 78 -31.66 -43.97 -1.17
N ALA A 79 -31.09 -43.87 0.04
CA ALA A 79 -31.17 -44.92 1.06
C ALA A 79 -32.63 -45.24 1.46
N LYS A 80 -33.46 -44.18 1.65
CA LYS A 80 -34.91 -44.36 1.94
C LYS A 80 -35.61 -45.11 0.81
N ARG A 81 -35.37 -44.72 -0.46
CA ARG A 81 -35.97 -45.41 -1.63
C ARG A 81 -35.56 -46.88 -1.71
N SER A 82 -34.29 -47.17 -1.52
CA SER A 82 -33.79 -48.55 -1.50
C SER A 82 -34.43 -49.41 -0.38
N PHE A 83 -34.70 -48.79 0.76
CA PHE A 83 -35.37 -49.46 1.87
C PHE A 83 -36.83 -49.78 1.56
N VAL A 84 -37.57 -48.81 1.01
CA VAL A 84 -39.00 -48.97 0.66
C VAL A 84 -39.21 -49.97 -0.49
N SER A 85 -38.24 -50.07 -1.42
CA SER A 85 -38.30 -51.00 -2.56
C SER A 85 -37.83 -52.45 -2.23
N GLY A 86 -37.69 -52.82 -0.96
CA GLY A 86 -37.43 -54.18 -0.56
C GLY A 86 -35.94 -54.58 -0.49
N GLY A 87 -35.04 -53.60 -0.45
CA GLY A 87 -33.62 -53.81 -0.20
C GLY A 87 -33.34 -54.36 1.23
N SER A 88 -32.41 -55.27 1.37
CA SER A 88 -32.12 -56.01 2.59
C SER A 88 -31.89 -55.10 3.81
N VAL A 89 -32.66 -55.32 4.88
CA VAL A 89 -32.68 -54.54 6.14
C VAL A 89 -31.32 -54.56 6.87
N GLY A 90 -30.42 -55.53 6.54
CA GLY A 90 -29.11 -55.69 7.20
C GLY A 90 -28.13 -54.52 6.99
N THR A 91 -28.25 -53.78 5.87
CA THR A 91 -27.33 -52.69 5.52
C THR A 91 -27.71 -51.33 6.15
N LEU A 92 -29.01 -51.10 6.43
CA LEU A 92 -29.48 -49.83 6.99
C LEU A 92 -29.28 -49.68 8.49
N SER A 93 -29.37 -50.79 9.24
CA SER A 93 -29.15 -50.78 10.68
C SER A 93 -27.69 -50.45 11.04
N SER A 94 -26.73 -50.83 10.19
CA SER A 94 -25.31 -50.47 10.38
C SER A 94 -24.98 -48.99 10.05
N ILE A 95 -25.82 -48.34 9.22
CA ILE A 95 -25.63 -46.92 8.85
C ILE A 95 -26.21 -45.98 9.91
N LEU A 96 -27.36 -46.33 10.50
CA LEU A 96 -28.11 -45.46 11.40
C LEU A 96 -27.82 -45.70 12.90
N GLY A 97 -27.15 -46.79 13.27
CA GLY A 97 -27.00 -47.26 14.66
C GLY A 97 -25.74 -46.90 15.42
N GLY A 98 -24.90 -45.96 14.97
CA GLY A 98 -23.63 -45.66 15.63
C GLY A 98 -23.42 -44.21 15.99
N SER A 99 -23.10 -43.96 17.27
CA SER A 99 -22.59 -42.67 17.78
C SER A 99 -21.12 -42.48 17.36
N GLY A 100 -20.86 -42.09 16.13
CA GLY A 100 -19.53 -41.84 15.62
C GLY A 100 -19.47 -40.53 14.83
N SER A 101 -18.27 -40.01 14.52
CA SER A 101 -18.08 -38.85 13.72
C SER A 101 -18.73 -39.01 12.34
N LEU A 102 -19.09 -37.89 11.67
CA LEU A 102 -19.59 -37.87 10.29
C LEU A 102 -18.71 -38.72 9.35
N THR A 103 -17.39 -38.71 9.56
CA THR A 103 -16.40 -39.50 8.84
C THR A 103 -16.60 -41.00 9.04
N ASP A 104 -16.97 -41.45 10.26
CA ASP A 104 -17.22 -42.86 10.56
C ASP A 104 -18.60 -43.33 10.04
N ALA A 105 -19.59 -42.42 10.02
CA ALA A 105 -20.88 -42.68 9.35
C ALA A 105 -20.70 -42.82 7.83
N MET A 106 -19.83 -41.99 7.22
CA MET A 106 -19.49 -42.05 5.79
C MET A 106 -18.67 -43.32 5.43
N LYS A 107 -17.70 -43.71 6.24
CA LYS A 107 -16.97 -45.00 6.05
C LYS A 107 -17.89 -46.18 6.13
N ARG A 108 -18.87 -46.20 7.06
CA ARG A 108 -19.90 -47.27 7.18
C ARG A 108 -20.85 -47.26 5.99
N ALA A 109 -21.27 -46.05 5.49
CA ALA A 109 -22.06 -45.95 4.28
C ALA A 109 -21.31 -46.42 3.03
N TYR A 110 -19.99 -46.17 2.95
CA TYR A 110 -19.11 -46.66 1.88
C TYR A 110 -19.03 -48.20 1.87
N LEU A 111 -18.79 -48.83 3.03
CA LEU A 111 -18.74 -50.29 3.14
C LEU A 111 -20.12 -50.92 2.87
N GLY A 112 -21.21 -50.23 3.22
CA GLY A 112 -22.59 -50.68 2.91
C GLY A 112 -22.99 -50.46 1.45
N SER A 113 -22.46 -49.40 0.77
CA SER A 113 -22.72 -49.11 -0.64
C SER A 113 -21.97 -50.00 -1.62
N ALA A 114 -20.82 -50.54 -1.21
CA ALA A 114 -20.10 -51.56 -1.98
C ALA A 114 -20.94 -52.84 -2.11
N ALA A 115 -21.85 -53.11 -1.13
CA ALA A 115 -22.82 -54.19 -1.17
C ALA A 115 -24.12 -53.86 -1.91
N ALA A 116 -24.43 -52.54 -2.16
CA ALA A 116 -25.72 -52.09 -2.69
C ALA A 116 -25.65 -51.41 -4.07
N ASN A 117 -24.52 -51.42 -4.76
CA ASN A 117 -24.34 -50.76 -6.09
C ASN A 117 -24.74 -49.27 -6.12
N ILE A 118 -24.69 -48.58 -4.98
CA ILE A 118 -24.93 -47.15 -4.86
C ILE A 118 -23.58 -46.46 -5.10
N GLY A 119 -23.39 -45.99 -6.30
CA GLY A 119 -22.18 -45.48 -6.96
C GLY A 119 -21.05 -44.98 -6.06
N ALA A 120 -19.91 -45.64 -6.05
CA ALA A 120 -18.66 -45.22 -5.41
C ALA A 120 -18.27 -43.76 -5.74
N SER A 121 -18.62 -43.27 -6.91
CA SER A 121 -18.36 -41.91 -7.37
C SER A 121 -18.97 -40.80 -6.50
N ASN A 122 -20.12 -40.99 -5.85
CA ASN A 122 -20.75 -40.01 -4.97
C ASN A 122 -20.03 -39.89 -3.62
N THR A 123 -19.48 -40.97 -3.12
CA THR A 123 -18.76 -41.00 -1.84
C THR A 123 -17.40 -40.34 -1.97
N ASP A 124 -16.69 -40.58 -3.08
CA ASP A 124 -15.41 -39.94 -3.38
C ASP A 124 -15.58 -38.42 -3.58
N ALA A 125 -16.65 -38.02 -4.26
CA ALA A 125 -16.97 -36.60 -4.43
C ALA A 125 -17.29 -35.88 -3.10
N MET A 126 -18.04 -36.55 -2.21
CA MET A 126 -18.30 -36.00 -0.87
C MET A 126 -17.03 -35.94 -0.01
N GLN A 127 -16.14 -36.91 -0.10
CA GLN A 127 -14.86 -36.87 0.61
C GLN A 127 -14.00 -35.72 0.06
N GLY A 128 -13.93 -35.54 -1.26
CA GLY A 128 -13.23 -34.41 -1.89
C GLY A 128 -13.73 -33.08 -1.36
N LEU A 129 -15.07 -32.90 -1.29
CA LEU A 129 -15.65 -31.65 -0.74
C LEU A 129 -15.31 -31.45 0.76
N ILE A 130 -15.24 -32.50 1.55
CA ILE A 130 -14.83 -32.41 2.97
C ILE A 130 -13.36 -31.98 3.07
N ASP A 131 -12.52 -32.54 2.22
CA ASP A 131 -11.10 -32.20 2.17
C ASP A 131 -10.91 -30.74 1.72
N ASP A 132 -11.66 -30.27 0.72
CA ASP A 132 -11.67 -28.87 0.25
C ASP A 132 -12.14 -27.93 1.36
N ILE A 133 -13.23 -28.23 2.05
CA ILE A 133 -13.72 -27.45 3.21
C ILE A 133 -12.64 -27.36 4.29
N THR A 134 -11.95 -28.47 4.56
CA THR A 134 -10.91 -28.54 5.59
C THR A 134 -9.71 -27.67 5.19
N ALA A 135 -9.32 -27.74 3.92
CA ALA A 135 -8.23 -26.93 3.36
C ALA A 135 -8.55 -25.43 3.40
N GLU A 136 -9.76 -25.02 2.97
CA GLU A 136 -10.19 -23.62 2.99
C GLU A 136 -10.33 -23.10 4.43
N LYS A 137 -10.81 -23.89 5.38
CA LYS A 137 -10.80 -23.49 6.80
C LYS A 137 -9.40 -23.29 7.35
N ALA A 138 -8.45 -24.17 7.00
CA ALA A 138 -7.06 -23.99 7.41
C ALA A 138 -6.42 -22.73 6.76
N LYS A 139 -6.81 -22.40 5.53
CA LYS A 139 -6.43 -21.13 4.86
C LYS A 139 -7.01 -19.94 5.59
N LEU A 140 -8.29 -19.95 5.92
CA LEU A 140 -8.98 -18.90 6.66
C LEU A 140 -8.33 -18.59 8.01
N GLU A 141 -7.94 -19.61 8.76
CA GLU A 141 -7.23 -19.44 10.04
C GLU A 141 -5.85 -18.75 9.86
N ARG A 142 -5.11 -19.10 8.80
CA ARG A 142 -3.85 -18.41 8.46
C ARG A 142 -4.11 -16.95 8.10
N GLN A 143 -5.08 -16.67 7.24
CA GLN A 143 -5.45 -15.30 6.85
C GLN A 143 -5.86 -14.44 8.04
N LYS A 144 -6.66 -14.98 8.97
CA LYS A 144 -7.04 -14.29 10.22
C LYS A 144 -5.83 -14.00 11.12
N LYS A 145 -4.86 -14.89 11.18
CA LYS A 145 -3.61 -14.67 11.91
C LYS A 145 -2.77 -13.57 11.26
N ASP A 146 -2.67 -13.57 9.93
CA ASP A 146 -1.93 -12.58 9.17
C ASP A 146 -2.60 -11.20 9.29
N LEU A 147 -3.92 -11.14 9.29
CA LEU A 147 -4.69 -9.93 9.55
C LEU A 147 -4.38 -9.34 10.93
N ALA A 148 -4.37 -10.18 11.97
CA ALA A 148 -4.05 -9.73 13.32
C ALA A 148 -2.61 -9.20 13.45
N ALA A 149 -1.64 -9.86 12.82
CA ALA A 149 -0.25 -9.41 12.78
C ALA A 149 -0.10 -8.08 12.03
N THR A 150 -0.81 -7.94 10.90
CA THR A 150 -0.84 -6.72 10.09
C THR A 150 -1.48 -5.56 10.88
N ALA A 151 -2.56 -5.80 11.59
CA ALA A 151 -3.20 -4.80 12.46
C ALA A 151 -2.27 -4.33 13.59
N THR A 152 -1.51 -5.24 14.20
CA THR A 152 -0.51 -4.91 15.23
C THR A 152 0.61 -4.04 14.64
N THR A 153 1.09 -4.37 13.44
CA THR A 153 2.10 -3.59 12.72
C THR A 153 1.58 -2.19 12.39
N LEU A 154 0.33 -2.09 11.96
CA LEU A 154 -0.33 -0.81 11.67
C LEU A 154 -0.38 0.09 12.90
N ALA A 155 -0.82 -0.45 14.05
CA ALA A 155 -0.87 0.28 15.32
C ALA A 155 0.52 0.76 15.76
N SER A 156 1.56 -0.07 15.60
CA SER A 156 2.93 0.30 15.98
C SER A 156 3.49 1.42 15.09
N ARG A 157 3.19 1.43 13.79
CA ARG A 157 3.60 2.47 12.84
C ARG A 157 2.90 3.79 13.12
N LEU A 158 1.61 3.75 13.45
CA LEU A 158 0.86 4.94 13.86
C LEU A 158 1.47 5.56 15.11
N ALA A 159 1.68 4.77 16.16
CA ALA A 159 2.28 5.25 17.40
C ALA A 159 3.73 5.76 17.23
N ALA A 160 4.48 5.24 16.26
CA ALA A 160 5.81 5.77 15.94
C ALA A 160 5.73 7.11 15.20
N SER A 161 4.76 7.27 14.29
CA SER A 161 4.50 8.53 13.58
C SER A 161 4.08 9.63 14.55
N ASP A 162 3.15 9.33 15.47
CA ASP A 162 2.68 10.28 16.47
C ASP A 162 3.85 10.79 17.35
N ARG A 163 4.72 9.89 17.77
CA ARG A 163 5.93 10.29 18.56
C ARG A 163 6.86 11.22 17.79
N LEU A 164 7.05 11.02 16.49
CA LEU A 164 7.86 11.92 15.67
C LEU A 164 7.21 13.27 15.48
N LEU A 165 5.89 13.31 15.31
CA LEU A 165 5.14 14.56 15.26
C LEU A 165 5.24 15.35 16.56
N ASP A 166 5.10 14.68 17.71
CA ASP A 166 5.28 15.30 19.03
C ASP A 166 6.70 15.87 19.20
N GLN A 167 7.73 15.14 18.75
CA GLN A 167 9.12 15.63 18.76
C GLN A 167 9.30 16.85 17.86
N TYR A 168 8.74 16.81 16.64
CA TYR A 168 8.77 17.93 15.70
C TYR A 168 8.10 19.18 16.29
N GLU A 169 6.88 19.04 16.82
CA GLU A 169 6.15 20.14 17.42
C GLU A 169 6.84 20.70 18.66
N GLY A 170 7.36 19.82 19.51
CA GLY A 170 8.13 20.20 20.72
C GLY A 170 9.38 20.99 20.36
N LEU A 171 10.19 20.50 19.42
CA LEU A 171 11.41 21.18 18.96
C LEU A 171 11.06 22.53 18.33
N ARG A 172 10.05 22.57 17.44
CA ARG A 172 9.63 23.79 16.78
C ARG A 172 9.11 24.84 17.77
N ALA A 173 8.28 24.44 18.71
CA ALA A 173 7.75 25.33 19.74
C ALA A 173 8.84 25.91 20.66
N GLN A 174 9.82 25.09 21.06
CA GLN A 174 10.97 25.55 21.82
C GLN A 174 11.83 26.51 21.01
N SER A 175 12.11 26.19 19.74
CA SER A 175 12.95 27.02 18.87
C SER A 175 12.30 28.38 18.57
N LEU A 176 10.97 28.42 18.44
CA LEU A 176 10.23 29.69 18.31
C LEU A 176 10.33 30.57 19.56
N ARG A 177 10.37 29.98 20.76
CA ARG A 177 10.57 30.75 22.01
C ARG A 177 11.99 31.30 22.12
N ASP A 178 12.98 30.49 21.73
CA ASP A 178 14.40 30.81 21.94
C ASP A 178 14.97 31.73 20.84
N LEU A 179 14.52 31.58 19.59
CA LEU A 179 15.07 32.22 18.40
C LEU A 179 14.08 33.16 17.68
N GLY A 180 12.81 33.15 18.08
CA GLY A 180 11.79 34.07 17.62
C GLY A 180 11.67 34.11 16.08
N ASN A 181 11.73 35.33 15.52
CA ASN A 181 11.54 35.57 14.08
C ASN A 181 12.64 34.95 13.18
N LEU A 182 13.83 34.67 13.70
CA LEU A 182 14.94 34.13 12.90
C LEU A 182 14.62 32.74 12.35
N LEU A 183 13.94 31.89 13.12
CA LEU A 183 13.51 30.57 12.65
C LEU A 183 12.50 30.69 11.50
N THR A 184 11.49 31.53 11.68
CA THR A 184 10.44 31.77 10.66
C THR A 184 11.02 32.38 9.39
N GLU A 185 12.00 33.26 9.51
CA GLU A 185 12.68 33.88 8.39
C GLU A 185 13.53 32.88 7.61
N GLU A 186 14.24 31.99 8.27
CA GLU A 186 15.02 30.93 7.63
C GLU A 186 14.12 29.91 6.92
N GLU A 187 13.03 29.46 7.55
CA GLU A 187 12.04 28.59 6.92
C GLU A 187 11.46 29.27 5.65
N ARG A 188 11.12 30.54 5.71
CA ARG A 188 10.62 31.32 4.58
C ARG A 188 11.66 31.43 3.48
N ARG A 189 12.90 31.78 3.81
CA ARG A 189 14.01 31.90 2.84
C ARG A 189 14.23 30.59 2.08
N ARG A 190 14.29 29.45 2.77
CA ARG A 190 14.45 28.13 2.13
C ARG A 190 13.29 27.80 1.20
N ALA A 191 12.06 28.09 1.63
CA ALA A 191 10.88 27.87 0.79
C ALA A 191 10.89 28.73 -0.48
N GLU A 192 11.27 30.01 -0.37
CA GLU A 192 11.41 30.92 -1.52
C GLU A 192 12.53 30.50 -2.47
N GLU A 193 13.68 30.05 -1.94
CA GLU A 193 14.77 29.52 -2.75
C GLU A 193 14.37 28.24 -3.51
N ALA A 194 13.69 27.31 -2.84
CA ALA A 194 13.18 26.10 -3.47
C ALA A 194 12.16 26.41 -4.58
N GLU A 195 11.24 27.35 -4.33
CA GLU A 195 10.27 27.80 -5.33
C GLU A 195 10.93 28.51 -6.53
N ALA A 196 11.89 29.39 -6.26
CA ALA A 196 12.63 30.11 -7.31
C ALA A 196 13.44 29.15 -8.20
N LEU A 197 14.09 28.14 -7.59
CA LEU A 197 14.82 27.10 -8.31
C LEU A 197 13.86 26.27 -9.17
N ALA A 198 12.72 25.83 -8.61
CA ALA A 198 11.73 25.07 -9.33
C ALA A 198 11.14 25.85 -10.53
N LYS A 199 10.88 27.15 -10.38
CA LYS A 199 10.46 28.03 -11.48
C LYS A 199 11.53 28.15 -12.56
N LYS A 200 12.79 28.33 -12.18
CA LYS A 200 13.92 28.42 -13.12
C LYS A 200 14.10 27.12 -13.92
N ASP A 201 13.96 25.98 -13.27
CA ASP A 201 14.03 24.68 -13.90
C ASP A 201 12.81 24.42 -14.80
N ALA A 202 11.63 24.87 -14.39
CA ALA A 202 10.42 24.86 -15.22
C ALA A 202 10.59 25.65 -16.52
N GLU A 203 11.15 26.85 -16.46
CA GLU A 203 11.39 27.69 -17.65
C GLU A 203 12.44 27.08 -18.58
N LYS A 204 13.54 26.57 -18.05
CA LYS A 204 14.53 25.82 -18.84
C LYS A 204 13.92 24.61 -19.53
N PHE A 205 13.06 23.87 -18.81
CA PHE A 205 12.40 22.71 -19.36
C PHE A 205 11.38 23.08 -20.42
N LYS A 206 10.55 24.12 -20.21
CA LYS A 206 9.62 24.63 -21.23
C LYS A 206 10.34 24.99 -22.53
N ALA A 207 11.52 25.59 -22.44
CA ALA A 207 12.34 25.93 -23.61
C ALA A 207 12.91 24.68 -24.32
N SER A 208 13.10 23.57 -23.61
CA SER A 208 13.67 22.33 -24.14
C SER A 208 12.62 21.31 -24.59
N ILE A 209 11.32 21.52 -24.27
CA ILE A 209 10.25 20.57 -24.59
C ILE A 209 9.94 20.52 -26.08
N LYS A 210 10.67 19.66 -26.78
CA LYS A 210 10.11 18.78 -27.81
C LYS A 210 10.08 17.35 -27.25
N VAL A 211 9.43 17.15 -26.09
CA VAL A 211 9.25 15.77 -25.58
C VAL A 211 8.21 15.11 -26.47
N ALA A 212 8.68 14.28 -27.38
CA ALA A 212 7.82 13.32 -28.04
C ALA A 212 7.36 12.31 -27.00
N ALA A 213 6.23 12.60 -26.34
CA ALA A 213 5.61 11.63 -25.44
C ALA A 213 5.17 10.41 -26.28
N PRO A 214 5.42 9.19 -25.80
CA PRO A 214 5.13 7.96 -26.54
C PRO A 214 3.62 7.71 -26.73
N SER A 215 2.78 8.41 -25.95
CA SER A 215 1.32 8.39 -26.07
C SER A 215 0.71 9.75 -25.73
N PRO A 216 -0.51 10.06 -26.23
CA PRO A 216 -1.23 11.28 -25.84
C PRO A 216 -1.45 11.40 -24.34
N GLN A 217 -1.75 10.28 -23.66
CA GLN A 217 -1.98 10.22 -22.21
C GLN A 217 -0.71 10.60 -21.46
N ALA A 218 0.45 10.05 -21.81
CA ALA A 218 1.73 10.43 -21.21
C ALA A 218 2.00 11.93 -21.38
N GLY A 219 1.71 12.49 -22.54
CA GLY A 219 1.85 13.93 -22.80
C GLY A 219 0.94 14.77 -21.90
N ILE A 220 -0.30 14.35 -21.69
CA ILE A 220 -1.26 15.04 -20.81
C ILE A 220 -0.78 14.96 -19.35
N ALA A 221 -0.38 13.76 -18.87
CA ALA A 221 0.10 13.55 -17.50
C ALA A 221 1.35 14.42 -17.20
N ILE A 222 2.31 14.44 -18.12
CA ILE A 222 3.52 15.28 -17.98
C ILE A 222 3.14 16.77 -17.93
N LYS A 223 2.28 17.25 -18.82
CA LYS A 223 1.82 18.66 -18.82
C LYS A 223 1.09 19.00 -17.52
N ALA A 224 0.25 18.10 -17.01
CA ALA A 224 -0.42 18.28 -15.74
C ALA A 224 0.61 18.41 -14.60
N ALA A 225 1.59 17.51 -14.50
CA ALA A 225 2.62 17.58 -13.46
C ALA A 225 3.46 18.89 -13.58
N ILE A 226 3.82 19.32 -14.79
CA ILE A 226 4.53 20.58 -15.05
C ILE A 226 3.75 21.77 -14.52
N SER A 227 2.41 21.78 -14.66
CA SER A 227 1.58 22.88 -14.16
C SER A 227 1.60 23.04 -12.65
N GLN A 228 2.13 22.04 -11.92
CA GLN A 228 2.23 22.04 -10.46
C GLN A 228 3.65 22.31 -9.92
N LEU A 229 4.59 22.66 -10.80
CA LEU A 229 5.93 23.03 -10.36
C LEU A 229 5.90 24.23 -9.40
N GLY A 230 6.66 24.12 -8.29
CA GLY A 230 6.67 25.10 -7.21
C GLY A 230 5.59 24.89 -6.13
N ILE A 231 4.64 23.97 -6.32
CA ILE A 231 3.64 23.64 -5.29
C ILE A 231 4.30 22.85 -4.18
N ARG A 232 4.00 23.21 -2.93
CA ARG A 232 4.63 22.62 -1.73
C ARG A 232 4.37 21.12 -1.61
N TYR A 233 5.37 20.41 -1.10
CA TYR A 233 5.16 19.07 -0.63
C TYR A 233 4.36 19.07 0.68
N ARG A 234 3.44 18.15 0.80
CA ARG A 234 2.79 17.76 2.07
C ARG A 234 2.37 16.30 2.00
N TRP A 235 2.82 15.52 2.97
CA TRP A 235 2.45 14.12 3.07
C TRP A 235 0.93 13.91 3.05
N GLY A 236 0.47 12.88 2.34
CA GLY A 236 -0.96 12.58 2.18
C GLY A 236 -1.72 13.52 1.23
N ALA A 237 -1.08 14.56 0.68
CA ALA A 237 -1.75 15.53 -0.18
C ALA A 237 -1.79 15.10 -1.65
N SER A 238 -2.91 15.42 -2.32
CA SER A 238 -3.09 15.30 -3.77
C SER A 238 -3.94 16.45 -4.33
N SER A 239 -3.72 17.67 -3.82
CA SER A 239 -4.58 18.84 -4.09
C SER A 239 -3.86 19.82 -5.02
N PRO A 240 -4.30 19.98 -6.28
CA PRO A 240 -3.66 20.87 -7.25
C PRO A 240 -3.67 22.33 -6.77
N GLY A 241 -2.54 23.01 -6.97
CA GLY A 241 -2.35 24.39 -6.55
C GLY A 241 -2.15 24.58 -5.03
N VAL A 242 -2.28 23.53 -4.23
CA VAL A 242 -2.19 23.59 -2.75
C VAL A 242 -1.00 22.79 -2.24
N ALA A 243 -1.02 21.45 -2.41
CA ALA A 243 0.07 20.59 -1.99
C ALA A 243 -0.04 19.19 -2.63
N PHE A 244 1.12 18.52 -2.75
CA PHE A 244 1.22 17.13 -3.18
C PHE A 244 2.25 16.36 -2.36
N ASP A 245 2.02 15.06 -2.15
CA ASP A 245 3.11 14.12 -1.93
C ASP A 245 3.53 13.45 -3.26
N CYS A 246 4.53 12.58 -3.22
CA CYS A 246 5.09 11.96 -4.42
C CYS A 246 4.05 11.17 -5.23
N SER A 247 3.32 10.30 -4.57
CA SER A 247 2.31 9.42 -5.20
C SER A 247 1.00 10.15 -5.50
N GLY A 248 0.65 11.16 -4.72
CA GLY A 248 -0.49 12.04 -4.99
C GLY A 248 -0.31 12.88 -6.26
N LEU A 249 0.90 13.37 -6.50
CA LEU A 249 1.24 14.08 -7.74
C LEU A 249 1.10 13.15 -8.96
N THR A 250 1.68 11.96 -8.90
CA THR A 250 1.61 10.98 -10.01
C THR A 250 0.19 10.52 -10.27
N GLN A 251 -0.58 10.22 -9.20
CA GLN A 251 -1.98 9.83 -9.30
C GLN A 251 -2.82 10.93 -9.96
N TRP A 252 -2.70 12.15 -9.46
CA TRP A 252 -3.46 13.28 -9.99
C TRP A 252 -3.10 13.58 -11.45
N ALA A 253 -1.82 13.55 -11.80
CA ALA A 253 -1.36 13.84 -13.16
C ALA A 253 -1.89 12.81 -14.16
N TRP A 254 -1.86 11.51 -13.82
CA TRP A 254 -2.39 10.45 -14.68
C TRP A 254 -3.92 10.43 -14.71
N ALA A 255 -4.60 10.81 -13.62
CA ALA A 255 -6.05 11.01 -13.63
C ALA A 255 -6.47 12.10 -14.62
N LYS A 256 -5.67 13.18 -14.79
CA LYS A 256 -5.88 14.19 -15.84
C LYS A 256 -5.77 13.63 -17.26
N ALA A 257 -5.01 12.56 -17.43
CA ALA A 257 -4.88 11.83 -18.69
C ALA A 257 -5.95 10.73 -18.87
N GLY A 258 -6.91 10.61 -17.95
CA GLY A 258 -7.96 9.59 -17.96
C GLY A 258 -7.50 8.21 -17.48
N VAL A 259 -6.32 8.12 -16.86
CA VAL A 259 -5.77 6.86 -16.35
C VAL A 259 -5.79 6.85 -14.83
N SER A 260 -6.53 5.89 -14.24
CA SER A 260 -6.58 5.71 -12.80
C SER A 260 -5.44 4.82 -12.33
N ILE A 261 -4.69 5.30 -11.34
CA ILE A 261 -3.64 4.53 -10.66
C ILE A 261 -3.83 4.61 -9.14
N PRO A 262 -3.32 3.64 -8.37
CA PRO A 262 -3.46 3.62 -6.91
C PRO A 262 -2.91 4.88 -6.24
N ARG A 263 -3.41 5.16 -5.01
CA ARG A 263 -2.99 6.36 -4.25
C ARG A 263 -1.55 6.26 -3.75
N VAL A 264 -1.13 5.11 -3.29
CA VAL A 264 0.14 4.91 -2.58
C VAL A 264 1.23 4.44 -3.54
N SER A 265 2.45 4.93 -3.36
CA SER A 265 3.60 4.67 -4.24
C SER A 265 3.90 3.18 -4.43
N ARG A 266 3.84 2.36 -3.39
CA ARG A 266 4.02 0.91 -3.50
C ARG A 266 2.90 0.21 -4.24
N SER A 267 1.66 0.62 -4.01
CA SER A 267 0.50 0.10 -4.76
C SER A 267 0.59 0.48 -6.24
N GLN A 268 1.06 1.71 -6.55
CA GLN A 268 1.40 2.10 -7.93
C GLN A 268 2.49 1.18 -8.49
N TYR A 269 3.55 0.92 -7.71
CA TYR A 269 4.62 0.02 -8.11
C TYR A 269 4.10 -1.39 -8.40
N SER A 270 3.20 -1.94 -7.62
CA SER A 270 2.66 -3.30 -7.79
C SER A 270 1.64 -3.40 -8.92
N ALA A 271 0.81 -2.38 -9.13
CA ALA A 271 -0.30 -2.41 -10.09
C ALA A 271 0.10 -2.11 -11.53
N LEU A 272 1.24 -1.43 -11.77
CA LEU A 272 1.60 -0.98 -13.10
C LEU A 272 2.42 -2.02 -13.88
N LEU A 273 2.30 -1.95 -15.22
CA LEU A 273 3.13 -2.76 -16.11
C LEU A 273 4.62 -2.47 -15.86
N ARG A 274 5.39 -3.51 -15.56
CA ARG A 274 6.84 -3.42 -15.39
C ARG A 274 7.53 -3.19 -16.73
N VAL A 275 8.44 -2.22 -16.73
CA VAL A 275 9.27 -1.89 -17.89
C VAL A 275 10.74 -2.01 -17.48
N PRO A 276 11.61 -2.61 -18.29
CA PRO A 276 13.06 -2.56 -18.06
C PRO A 276 13.53 -1.10 -17.91
N ILE A 277 14.42 -0.83 -16.96
CA ILE A 277 14.92 0.53 -16.69
C ILE A 277 15.48 1.18 -17.98
N SER A 278 16.19 0.39 -18.79
CA SER A 278 16.75 0.85 -20.08
C SER A 278 15.71 1.22 -21.13
N GLN A 279 14.45 0.87 -20.92
CA GLN A 279 13.32 1.16 -21.83
C GLN A 279 12.37 2.21 -21.25
N ALA A 280 12.80 2.93 -20.21
CA ALA A 280 12.01 4.01 -19.64
C ALA A 280 11.69 5.08 -20.69
N GLN A 281 10.43 5.47 -20.75
CA GLN A 281 9.91 6.47 -21.69
C GLN A 281 9.23 7.61 -20.95
N PRO A 282 9.16 8.83 -21.54
CA PRO A 282 8.42 9.94 -20.92
C PRO A 282 6.98 9.55 -20.58
N GLY A 283 6.56 9.82 -19.34
CA GLY A 283 5.31 9.39 -18.75
C GLY A 283 5.45 8.21 -17.79
N ASP A 284 6.43 7.34 -17.97
CA ASP A 284 6.65 6.23 -17.02
C ASP A 284 6.88 6.74 -15.60
N LEU A 285 6.46 5.95 -14.62
CA LEU A 285 6.73 6.21 -13.21
C LEU A 285 8.05 5.54 -12.81
N LEU A 286 8.97 6.34 -12.29
CA LEU A 286 10.22 5.89 -11.73
C LEU A 286 10.06 5.70 -10.23
N PHE A 287 10.30 4.48 -9.76
CA PHE A 287 10.25 4.14 -8.35
C PHE A 287 11.65 4.01 -7.80
N SER A 288 11.93 4.68 -6.69
CA SER A 288 13.25 4.66 -6.05
C SER A 288 13.12 4.46 -4.55
N GLN A 289 14.18 3.94 -3.94
CA GLN A 289 14.28 3.84 -2.50
C GLN A 289 15.52 4.60 -2.05
N THR A 290 15.28 5.60 -1.22
CA THR A 290 16.32 6.31 -0.47
C THR A 290 16.09 6.02 1.00
N THR A 291 15.61 7.00 1.75
CA THR A 291 15.11 6.81 3.13
C THR A 291 13.69 6.23 3.14
N PHE A 292 12.91 6.44 2.07
CA PHE A 292 11.52 5.97 1.89
C PHE A 292 11.29 5.57 0.43
N PHE A 293 10.18 4.87 0.18
CA PHE A 293 9.78 4.47 -1.17
C PHE A 293 9.19 5.69 -1.89
N HIS A 294 9.83 6.09 -2.99
CA HIS A 294 9.51 7.34 -3.67
C HIS A 294 9.15 7.10 -5.13
N VAL A 295 8.32 7.98 -5.69
CA VAL A 295 7.89 7.92 -7.09
C VAL A 295 7.93 9.30 -7.74
N GLY A 296 8.28 9.33 -9.04
CA GLY A 296 8.21 10.52 -9.89
C GLY A 296 7.85 10.14 -11.32
N ILE A 297 7.40 11.10 -12.12
CA ILE A 297 7.09 10.93 -13.54
C ILE A 297 8.36 11.21 -14.35
N TYR A 298 8.81 10.23 -15.11
CA TYR A 298 9.91 10.41 -16.05
C TYR A 298 9.51 11.32 -17.20
N ILE A 299 10.33 12.30 -17.53
CA ILE A 299 10.04 13.29 -18.57
C ILE A 299 11.04 13.26 -19.73
N GLY A 300 11.91 12.22 -19.75
CA GLY A 300 12.97 12.13 -20.76
C GLY A 300 14.28 12.80 -20.32
N ASN A 301 15.35 12.61 -21.09
CA ASN A 301 16.66 13.23 -20.91
C ASN A 301 17.26 13.03 -19.49
N GLY A 302 16.96 11.88 -18.84
CA GLY A 302 17.42 11.60 -17.48
C GLY A 302 16.79 12.49 -16.41
N GLN A 303 15.60 13.05 -16.67
CA GLN A 303 14.90 13.94 -15.73
C GLN A 303 13.55 13.37 -15.31
N MET A 304 13.10 13.72 -14.10
CA MET A 304 11.78 13.37 -13.58
C MET A 304 11.14 14.58 -12.88
N ILE A 305 9.81 14.63 -12.90
CA ILE A 305 9.02 15.55 -12.06
C ILE A 305 8.55 14.78 -10.85
N HIS A 306 8.75 15.32 -9.66
CA HIS A 306 8.33 14.71 -8.42
C HIS A 306 8.04 15.74 -7.33
N ALA A 307 7.32 15.33 -6.29
CA ALA A 307 7.21 16.03 -5.02
C ALA A 307 8.12 15.30 -4.02
N PRO A 308 9.31 15.82 -3.68
CA PRO A 308 10.37 15.02 -3.06
C PRO A 308 10.15 14.70 -1.59
N ARG A 309 9.85 15.69 -0.74
CA ARG A 309 9.74 15.55 0.72
C ARG A 309 9.22 16.82 1.37
N THR A 310 8.88 16.77 2.65
CA THR A 310 8.56 17.93 3.49
C THR A 310 9.70 18.98 3.44
N GLY A 311 9.33 20.23 3.40
CA GLY A 311 10.27 21.37 3.24
C GLY A 311 10.63 21.69 1.78
N ASP A 312 10.16 20.87 0.83
CA ASP A 312 10.46 21.03 -0.61
C ASP A 312 9.18 21.28 -1.43
N VAL A 313 9.33 21.43 -2.73
CA VAL A 313 8.24 21.71 -3.68
C VAL A 313 8.26 20.70 -4.83
N VAL A 314 7.17 20.61 -5.57
CA VAL A 314 7.14 19.90 -6.87
C VAL A 314 8.19 20.50 -7.78
N LYS A 315 9.12 19.68 -8.24
CA LYS A 315 10.27 20.15 -9.04
C LYS A 315 10.71 19.11 -10.07
N ILE A 316 11.57 19.55 -10.98
CA ILE A 316 12.30 18.67 -11.90
C ILE A 316 13.65 18.35 -11.28
N SER A 317 14.02 17.07 -11.30
CA SER A 317 15.31 16.60 -10.81
C SER A 317 15.96 15.62 -11.79
N THR A 318 17.30 15.60 -11.80
CA THR A 318 18.05 14.56 -12.52
C THR A 318 17.83 13.21 -11.87
N VAL A 319 17.54 12.19 -12.67
CA VAL A 319 17.32 10.81 -12.21
C VAL A 319 18.64 10.20 -11.75
N THR A 320 18.68 9.75 -10.51
CA THR A 320 19.79 8.92 -10.00
C THR A 320 19.50 7.46 -10.30
N TRP A 321 19.87 7.00 -11.49
CA TRP A 321 19.51 5.66 -12.00
C TRP A 321 19.94 4.50 -11.10
N THR A 322 21.04 4.64 -10.35
CA THR A 322 21.50 3.63 -9.38
C THR A 322 20.57 3.44 -8.19
N ARG A 323 19.63 4.37 -7.98
CA ARG A 323 18.60 4.32 -6.92
C ARG A 323 17.22 3.91 -7.43
N VAL A 324 17.06 3.79 -8.75
CA VAL A 324 15.79 3.37 -9.36
C VAL A 324 15.60 1.87 -9.16
N LEU A 325 14.57 1.48 -8.43
CA LEU A 325 14.19 0.09 -8.19
C LEU A 325 13.42 -0.52 -9.35
N GLY A 326 12.72 0.30 -10.10
CA GLY A 326 11.94 -0.15 -11.24
C GLY A 326 11.15 0.97 -11.90
N VAL A 327 10.61 0.64 -13.06
CA VAL A 327 9.81 1.52 -13.89
C VAL A 327 8.44 0.90 -14.08
N GLY A 328 7.38 1.68 -13.87
CA GLY A 328 6.00 1.29 -14.12
C GLY A 328 5.38 2.15 -15.21
N ARG A 329 4.68 1.53 -16.14
CA ARG A 329 4.00 2.22 -17.24
C ARG A 329 2.50 2.21 -17.03
N PRO A 330 1.87 3.35 -16.73
CA PRO A 330 0.41 3.48 -16.74
C PRO A 330 -0.14 3.31 -18.16
N LYS A 331 -1.31 2.68 -18.28
CA LYS A 331 -1.98 2.43 -19.57
C LYS A 331 -3.42 2.91 -19.54
#